data_934b0b1b958e4acbbaabb60b4fe4a80e
#
_entry.id   934b0b1b958e4acbbaabb60b4fe4a80e
#
_cell.length_a   1.000
_cell.length_b   1.000
_cell.length_c   1.000
_cell.angle_alpha   90.00
_cell.angle_beta   90.00
_cell.angle_gamma   90.00
#
_symmetry.space_group_name_H-M   'P 1'
#
loop_
_entity.id
_entity.type
_entity.pdbx_description
1 polymer ?
#
loop_
_entity_poly.entity_id
_entity_poly.type
_entity_poly.pdbx_seq_one_letter_code
_entity_poly.pdbx_strand_id
1 'polypeptide(L)'
;MNGQNPKAMFLQFDTSKSISQKIGCLGDKERCENMIDIIFNKTGTYPKEYRNIQKEYGGIAKQGFDIVSSQFSVHYYFKSEETLRGFCENVRDLCSTDGYFIGTCYDGKKVFDMFSKQSSDTVEMKDSMGSLIYQIKKLYNIKNFDYEEGTLDEESVMELMVGKEIEVFMSSIGQPIVEYLVNFNFFIDIMKEYGFELHDLPKFNRGEYNPIRDPKNSFSEIIELTDSIRENDKEFIKKTRNSDLYKVKDSMEYSRLCSLNNWFVFKKI
;
A
#
# COMPACT_ATOMS: atom_id res chain seq x y z
N MET A 1 10.37 -29.78 3.21
CA MET A 1 10.44 -28.40 3.76
C MET A 1 10.84 -28.51 5.21
N ASN A 2 12.02 -28.03 5.58
CA ASN A 2 12.51 -28.08 6.95
C ASN A 2 11.59 -27.15 7.77
N GLY A 3 10.95 -27.73 8.83
CA GLY A 3 9.98 -27.05 9.67
C GLY A 3 10.55 -25.96 10.61
N GLN A 4 11.29 -25.01 10.03
CA GLN A 4 11.66 -23.80 10.74
C GLN A 4 10.48 -22.82 10.68
N ASN A 5 9.99 -22.42 11.83
CA ASN A 5 9.01 -21.34 11.91
C ASN A 5 9.60 -20.06 11.26
N PRO A 6 8.84 -19.34 10.47
CA PRO A 6 9.30 -18.07 9.90
C PRO A 6 9.68 -17.12 11.04
N LYS A 7 10.82 -16.45 10.90
CA LYS A 7 11.25 -15.43 11.84
C LYS A 7 10.38 -14.19 11.63
N ALA A 8 9.83 -13.63 12.70
CA ALA A 8 9.04 -12.41 12.65
C ALA A 8 9.41 -11.50 13.83
N MET A 9 9.50 -10.21 13.56
CA MET A 9 9.68 -9.16 14.55
C MET A 9 8.63 -8.09 14.33
N PHE A 10 8.01 -7.62 15.40
CA PHE A 10 6.98 -6.57 15.38
C PHE A 10 7.47 -5.36 16.15
N LEU A 11 7.36 -4.20 15.52
CA LEU A 11 7.66 -2.89 16.11
C LEU A 11 6.43 -2.00 16.01
N GLN A 12 6.15 -1.24 17.07
CA GLN A 12 5.15 -0.19 17.03
C GLN A 12 5.85 1.13 16.72
N PHE A 13 5.58 1.64 15.50
CA PHE A 13 6.31 2.78 14.95
C PHE A 13 5.43 3.65 14.06
N ASP A 14 5.59 4.97 14.15
CA ASP A 14 5.04 5.91 13.18
C ASP A 14 5.94 5.95 11.95
N THR A 15 5.54 5.24 10.91
CA THR A 15 6.32 5.07 9.68
C THR A 15 6.32 6.29 8.75
N SER A 16 5.67 7.41 9.14
CA SER A 16 5.90 8.72 8.55
C SER A 16 7.17 9.40 9.07
N LYS A 17 7.82 8.82 10.07
CA LYS A 17 9.06 9.31 10.71
C LYS A 17 10.22 8.36 10.42
N SER A 18 11.45 8.88 10.42
CA SER A 18 12.64 8.09 10.10
C SER A 18 12.85 6.94 11.09
N ILE A 19 12.81 5.70 10.60
CA ILE A 19 13.12 4.48 11.35
C ILE A 19 14.59 4.47 11.76
N SER A 20 15.50 4.83 10.84
CA SER A 20 16.94 4.83 11.10
C SER A 20 17.37 5.83 12.18
N GLN A 21 16.61 6.93 12.34
CA GLN A 21 16.79 7.93 13.39
C GLN A 21 15.96 7.63 14.67
N LYS A 22 15.08 6.63 14.64
CA LYS A 22 14.24 6.20 15.77
C LYS A 22 13.21 7.24 16.25
N ILE A 23 12.85 8.23 15.42
CA ILE A 23 12.01 9.36 15.82
C ILE A 23 10.53 8.97 15.95
N GLY A 24 10.12 7.88 15.31
CA GLY A 24 8.73 7.41 15.29
C GLY A 24 8.43 6.28 16.27
N CYS A 25 9.34 5.92 17.20
CA CYS A 25 9.10 4.87 18.18
C CYS A 25 7.89 5.20 19.07
N LEU A 26 6.93 4.25 19.15
CA LEU A 26 5.71 4.34 19.94
C LEU A 26 5.70 3.28 21.05
N GLY A 27 4.82 3.45 22.03
CA GLY A 27 4.72 2.53 23.18
C GLY A 27 5.98 2.52 24.04
N ASP A 28 6.60 1.35 24.22
CA ASP A 28 7.88 1.21 24.91
C ASP A 28 9.02 1.69 24.00
N LYS A 29 9.35 2.97 24.15
CA LYS A 29 10.31 3.66 23.29
C LYS A 29 11.70 3.06 23.39
N GLU A 30 12.20 2.77 24.60
CA GLU A 30 13.52 2.18 24.81
C GLU A 30 13.64 0.80 24.14
N ARG A 31 12.61 -0.02 24.28
CA ARG A 31 12.54 -1.31 23.61
C ARG A 31 12.55 -1.16 22.10
N CYS A 32 11.74 -0.27 21.55
CA CYS A 32 11.68 -0.01 20.12
C CYS A 32 13.05 0.44 19.59
N GLU A 33 13.70 1.40 20.24
CA GLU A 33 15.02 1.90 19.86
C GLU A 33 16.09 0.81 19.88
N ASN A 34 16.14 -0.01 20.95
CA ASN A 34 17.06 -1.14 21.07
C ASN A 34 16.83 -2.18 19.95
N MET A 35 15.57 -2.47 19.63
CA MET A 35 15.22 -3.40 18.54
C MET A 35 15.67 -2.87 17.18
N ILE A 36 15.48 -1.57 16.89
CA ILE A 36 15.97 -0.94 15.66
C ILE A 36 17.50 -1.01 15.58
N ASP A 37 18.21 -0.68 16.63
CA ASP A 37 19.68 -0.78 16.66
C ASP A 37 20.15 -2.22 16.41
N ILE A 38 19.48 -3.21 16.96
CA ILE A 38 19.80 -4.62 16.75
C ILE A 38 19.60 -5.02 15.29
N ILE A 39 18.45 -4.69 14.67
CA ILE A 39 18.17 -5.10 13.28
C ILE A 39 19.09 -4.41 12.28
N PHE A 40 19.50 -3.16 12.53
CA PHE A 40 20.47 -2.45 11.71
C PHE A 40 21.93 -2.72 12.09
N ASN A 41 22.18 -3.60 13.08
CA ASN A 41 23.49 -3.96 13.56
C ASN A 41 24.32 -2.73 14.01
N LYS A 42 23.68 -1.77 14.67
CA LYS A 42 24.39 -0.66 15.29
C LYS A 42 25.23 -1.16 16.45
N THR A 43 26.43 -0.64 16.57
CA THR A 43 27.34 -0.99 17.68
C THR A 43 26.80 -0.42 18.99
N GLY A 44 26.64 -1.30 20.00
CA GLY A 44 26.15 -0.89 21.30
C GLY A 44 26.16 -2.06 22.30
N THR A 45 26.10 -1.74 23.59
CA THR A 45 25.92 -2.73 24.64
C THR A 45 24.43 -2.76 24.98
N TYR A 46 23.79 -3.87 24.65
CA TYR A 46 22.36 -4.05 24.95
C TYR A 46 22.17 -4.76 26.29
N PRO A 47 21.07 -4.48 27.00
CA PRO A 47 20.64 -5.24 28.17
C PRO A 47 20.61 -6.75 27.92
N LYS A 48 20.82 -7.56 28.99
CA LYS A 48 20.94 -9.01 28.84
C LYS A 48 19.73 -9.68 28.19
N GLU A 49 18.56 -9.13 28.40
CA GLU A 49 17.28 -9.58 27.80
C GLU A 49 17.27 -9.57 26.27
N TYR A 50 18.06 -8.69 25.63
CA TYR A 50 18.14 -8.60 24.17
C TYR A 50 19.14 -9.58 23.53
N ARG A 51 19.91 -10.36 24.30
CA ARG A 51 20.94 -11.24 23.74
C ARG A 51 20.41 -12.27 22.75
N ASN A 52 19.25 -12.88 23.05
CA ASN A 52 18.63 -13.84 22.14
C ASN A 52 18.13 -13.16 20.87
N ILE A 53 17.54 -11.97 21.00
CA ILE A 53 17.06 -11.16 19.88
C ILE A 53 18.24 -10.75 19.01
N GLN A 54 19.32 -10.25 19.62
CA GLN A 54 20.54 -9.87 18.91
C GLN A 54 21.17 -11.05 18.15
N LYS A 55 21.22 -12.25 18.78
CA LYS A 55 21.72 -13.46 18.13
C LYS A 55 20.88 -13.89 16.93
N GLU A 56 19.56 -13.68 16.99
CA GLU A 56 18.62 -14.16 15.98
C GLU A 56 18.36 -13.15 14.86
N TYR A 57 18.27 -11.85 15.19
CA TYR A 57 17.84 -10.77 14.29
C TYR A 57 18.92 -9.70 14.07
N GLY A 58 20.09 -9.82 14.71
CA GLY A 58 21.15 -8.83 14.60
C GLY A 58 21.60 -8.63 13.14
N GLY A 59 21.43 -7.41 12.64
CA GLY A 59 21.87 -7.03 11.31
C GLY A 59 20.97 -7.49 10.15
N ILE A 60 19.75 -8.01 10.40
CA ILE A 60 18.88 -8.48 9.31
C ILE A 60 18.46 -7.36 8.34
N ALA A 61 18.40 -6.11 8.83
CA ALA A 61 18.08 -4.92 8.03
C ALA A 61 19.31 -4.18 7.52
N LYS A 62 20.53 -4.69 7.76
CA LYS A 62 21.78 -3.98 7.44
C LYS A 62 21.93 -3.65 5.95
N GLN A 63 21.46 -4.53 5.10
CA GLN A 63 21.51 -4.37 3.63
C GLN A 63 20.13 -4.08 3.04
N GLY A 64 19.12 -3.85 3.89
CA GLY A 64 17.73 -3.78 3.50
C GLY A 64 17.10 -5.17 3.29
N PHE A 65 15.86 -5.16 2.87
CA PHE A 65 15.05 -6.35 2.58
C PHE A 65 14.80 -6.46 1.07
N ASP A 66 14.73 -7.69 0.56
CA ASP A 66 14.43 -7.93 -0.85
C ASP A 66 13.03 -7.44 -1.24
N ILE A 67 12.11 -7.42 -0.26
CA ILE A 67 10.73 -6.93 -0.45
C ILE A 67 10.35 -6.06 0.75
N VAL A 68 9.91 -4.83 0.44
CA VAL A 68 9.17 -3.94 1.35
C VAL A 68 7.72 -3.93 0.89
N SER A 69 6.77 -4.06 1.82
CA SER A 69 5.35 -4.17 1.48
C SER A 69 4.48 -3.19 2.29
N SER A 70 3.60 -2.45 1.62
CA SER A 70 2.61 -1.56 2.21
C SER A 70 1.23 -1.83 1.60
N GLN A 71 0.35 -2.50 2.38
CA GLN A 71 -0.96 -2.92 1.90
C GLN A 71 -2.05 -2.03 2.51
N PHE A 72 -2.83 -1.35 1.64
CA PHE A 72 -3.93 -0.46 2.04
C PHE A 72 -3.54 0.59 3.09
N SER A 73 -2.33 1.15 3.00
CA SER A 73 -1.83 2.12 3.98
C SER A 73 -1.08 3.31 3.38
N VAL A 74 -0.70 3.27 2.09
CA VAL A 74 0.03 4.37 1.43
C VAL A 74 -0.75 5.68 1.47
N HIS A 75 -2.07 5.65 1.37
CA HIS A 75 -2.94 6.82 1.40
C HIS A 75 -2.81 7.65 2.69
N TYR A 76 -2.44 7.05 3.83
CA TYR A 76 -2.24 7.81 5.07
C TYR A 76 -1.05 8.77 5.01
N TYR A 77 -0.04 8.46 4.21
CA TYR A 77 1.14 9.30 4.08
C TYR A 77 0.93 10.49 3.14
N PHE A 78 -0.11 10.46 2.28
CA PHE A 78 -0.52 11.60 1.47
C PHE A 78 -1.21 12.71 2.26
N LYS A 79 -1.12 12.68 3.60
CA LYS A 79 -1.61 13.73 4.49
C LYS A 79 -0.87 15.05 4.30
N SER A 80 0.45 15.00 4.16
CA SER A 80 1.33 16.16 3.97
C SER A 80 2.61 15.74 3.26
N GLU A 81 3.34 16.70 2.71
CA GLU A 81 4.67 16.46 2.16
C GLU A 81 5.60 15.80 3.19
N GLU A 82 5.63 16.29 4.43
CA GLU A 82 6.47 15.73 5.50
C GLU A 82 6.20 14.24 5.71
N THR A 83 4.92 13.84 5.81
CA THR A 83 4.56 12.44 6.04
C THR A 83 4.86 11.56 4.83
N LEU A 84 4.66 12.08 3.62
CA LEU A 84 4.95 11.36 2.38
C LEU A 84 6.46 11.14 2.22
N ARG A 85 7.27 12.20 2.38
CA ARG A 85 8.72 12.10 2.27
C ARG A 85 9.32 11.19 3.34
N GLY A 86 8.86 11.28 4.60
CA GLY A 86 9.33 10.39 5.67
C GLY A 86 9.00 8.91 5.41
N PHE A 87 7.83 8.63 4.83
CA PHE A 87 7.49 7.28 4.38
C PHE A 87 8.41 6.79 3.24
N CYS A 88 8.62 7.60 2.21
CA CYS A 88 9.49 7.26 1.08
C CYS A 88 10.95 7.03 1.53
N GLU A 89 11.46 7.83 2.47
CA GLU A 89 12.77 7.60 3.09
C GLU A 89 12.86 6.24 3.77
N ASN A 90 11.84 5.86 4.54
CA ASN A 90 11.81 4.55 5.20
C ASN A 90 11.76 3.41 4.17
N VAL A 91 10.98 3.53 3.10
CA VAL A 91 10.95 2.54 2.02
C VAL A 91 12.33 2.42 1.37
N ARG A 92 13.00 3.55 1.07
CA ARG A 92 14.36 3.59 0.53
C ARG A 92 15.35 2.89 1.46
N ASP A 93 15.31 3.22 2.76
CA ASP A 93 16.30 2.74 3.74
C ASP A 93 16.09 1.25 4.07
N LEU A 94 14.85 0.77 4.00
CA LEU A 94 14.51 -0.62 4.28
C LEU A 94 14.61 -1.55 3.07
N CYS A 95 14.55 -1.04 1.84
CA CYS A 95 14.64 -1.84 0.63
C CYS A 95 16.12 -2.02 0.23
N SER A 96 16.53 -3.24 -0.06
CA SER A 96 17.86 -3.52 -0.61
C SER A 96 18.01 -2.98 -2.04
N THR A 97 19.24 -2.78 -2.50
CA THR A 97 19.51 -2.55 -3.93
C THR A 97 18.96 -3.73 -4.73
N ASP A 98 18.35 -3.48 -5.88
CA ASP A 98 17.61 -4.46 -6.69
C ASP A 98 16.38 -5.08 -6.01
N GLY A 99 16.04 -4.68 -4.78
CA GLY A 99 14.83 -5.10 -4.07
C GLY A 99 13.56 -4.44 -4.60
N TYR A 100 12.43 -4.87 -4.09
CA TYR A 100 11.12 -4.43 -4.55
C TYR A 100 10.31 -3.77 -3.43
N PHE A 101 9.64 -2.68 -3.76
CA PHE A 101 8.58 -2.11 -2.96
C PHE A 101 7.23 -2.43 -3.60
N ILE A 102 6.38 -3.15 -2.89
CA ILE A 102 5.07 -3.58 -3.38
C ILE A 102 3.94 -3.04 -2.49
N GLY A 103 2.80 -2.78 -3.08
CA GLY A 103 1.68 -2.32 -2.28
C GLY A 103 0.35 -2.23 -3.01
N THR A 104 -0.65 -1.83 -2.23
CA THR A 104 -2.02 -1.61 -2.68
C THR A 104 -2.57 -0.37 -2.01
N CYS A 105 -3.33 0.45 -2.74
CA CYS A 105 -4.14 1.53 -2.16
C CYS A 105 -5.22 1.99 -3.15
N TYR A 106 -6.10 2.87 -2.70
CA TYR A 106 -7.04 3.56 -3.58
C TYR A 106 -6.29 4.37 -4.64
N ASP A 107 -6.78 4.28 -5.87
CA ASP A 107 -6.43 5.21 -6.93
C ASP A 107 -7.23 6.51 -6.72
N GLY A 108 -6.54 7.54 -6.26
CA GLY A 108 -7.16 8.83 -5.96
C GLY A 108 -7.78 9.48 -7.20
N LYS A 109 -7.23 9.25 -8.40
CA LYS A 109 -7.82 9.74 -9.65
C LYS A 109 -9.16 9.05 -9.93
N LYS A 110 -9.28 7.75 -9.72
CA LYS A 110 -10.56 7.03 -9.88
C LYS A 110 -11.61 7.52 -8.88
N VAL A 111 -11.21 7.76 -7.63
CA VAL A 111 -12.10 8.33 -6.61
C VAL A 111 -12.52 9.75 -6.97
N PHE A 112 -11.58 10.59 -7.41
CA PHE A 112 -11.86 11.95 -7.87
C PHE A 112 -12.84 11.96 -9.05
N ASP A 113 -12.59 11.13 -10.07
CA ASP A 113 -13.44 11.03 -11.26
C ASP A 113 -14.85 10.48 -10.95
N MET A 114 -14.97 9.62 -9.95
CA MET A 114 -16.26 9.16 -9.46
C MET A 114 -17.08 10.31 -8.90
N PHE A 115 -16.48 11.21 -8.11
CA PHE A 115 -17.14 12.39 -7.57
C PHE A 115 -17.41 13.48 -8.63
N SER A 116 -16.55 13.61 -9.64
CA SER A 116 -16.74 14.61 -10.71
C SER A 116 -17.98 14.34 -11.57
N LYS A 117 -18.48 13.10 -11.59
CA LYS A 117 -19.64 12.64 -12.38
C LYS A 117 -20.98 12.73 -11.64
N GLN A 118 -20.98 13.24 -10.42
CA GLN A 118 -22.18 13.34 -9.58
C GLN A 118 -22.22 14.68 -8.82
N SER A 119 -23.41 15.05 -8.35
CA SER A 119 -23.62 16.26 -7.55
C SER A 119 -23.48 16.03 -6.04
N SER A 120 -23.47 14.77 -5.59
CA SER A 120 -23.34 14.41 -4.17
C SER A 120 -21.88 14.31 -3.77
N ASP A 121 -21.54 14.84 -2.59
CA ASP A 121 -20.23 14.66 -1.95
C ASP A 121 -20.11 13.32 -1.20
N THR A 122 -21.11 12.44 -1.33
CA THR A 122 -21.12 11.13 -0.66
C THR A 122 -21.55 10.04 -1.65
N VAL A 123 -20.80 8.93 -1.64
CA VAL A 123 -21.13 7.68 -2.33
C VAL A 123 -21.34 6.59 -1.29
N GLU A 124 -22.47 5.89 -1.37
CA GLU A 124 -22.83 4.79 -0.49
C GLU A 124 -22.99 3.51 -1.28
N MET A 125 -22.61 2.40 -0.66
CA MET A 125 -22.89 1.06 -1.12
C MET A 125 -23.61 0.29 -0.02
N LYS A 126 -24.75 -0.29 -0.37
CA LYS A 126 -25.61 -1.04 0.56
C LYS A 126 -25.75 -2.47 0.07
N ASP A 127 -25.91 -3.40 1.01
CA ASP A 127 -26.26 -4.78 0.66
C ASP A 127 -27.69 -4.90 0.17
N SER A 128 -28.09 -6.12 -0.21
CA SER A 128 -29.45 -6.42 -0.68
C SER A 128 -30.55 -6.18 0.37
N MET A 129 -30.17 -6.06 1.64
CA MET A 129 -31.07 -5.74 2.76
C MET A 129 -31.10 -4.24 3.09
N GLY A 130 -30.32 -3.42 2.36
CA GLY A 130 -30.23 -1.98 2.58
C GLY A 130 -29.23 -1.54 3.67
N SER A 131 -28.47 -2.47 4.25
CA SER A 131 -27.45 -2.15 5.25
C SER A 131 -26.23 -1.50 4.60
N LEU A 132 -25.70 -0.43 5.21
CA LEU A 132 -24.51 0.25 4.70
C LEU A 132 -23.28 -0.65 4.83
N ILE A 133 -22.68 -0.98 3.69
CA ILE A 133 -21.43 -1.76 3.63
C ILE A 133 -20.22 -0.82 3.61
N TYR A 134 -20.34 0.24 2.82
CA TYR A 134 -19.24 1.12 2.49
C TYR A 134 -19.75 2.52 2.14
N GLN A 135 -19.01 3.56 2.57
CA GLN A 135 -19.30 4.94 2.21
C GLN A 135 -17.98 5.66 1.97
N ILE A 136 -17.92 6.49 0.92
CA ILE A 136 -16.89 7.51 0.76
C ILE A 136 -17.57 8.87 0.79
N LYS A 137 -17.01 9.79 1.56
CA LYS A 137 -17.40 11.19 1.59
C LYS A 137 -16.21 12.06 1.17
N LYS A 138 -16.44 12.92 0.19
CA LYS A 138 -15.46 13.90 -0.28
C LYS A 138 -15.33 15.04 0.73
N LEU A 139 -14.09 15.33 1.17
CA LEU A 139 -13.78 16.45 2.07
C LEU A 139 -12.88 17.51 1.40
N TYR A 140 -12.40 17.27 0.18
CA TYR A 140 -11.57 18.19 -0.58
C TYR A 140 -12.42 19.11 -1.48
N ASN A 141 -11.84 20.27 -1.85
CA ASN A 141 -12.47 21.22 -2.79
C ASN A 141 -11.47 21.63 -3.87
N ILE A 142 -11.20 20.72 -4.82
CA ILE A 142 -10.39 20.98 -6.01
C ILE A 142 -11.19 20.63 -7.26
N LYS A 143 -10.88 21.29 -8.38
CA LYS A 143 -11.56 21.10 -9.67
C LYS A 143 -10.83 20.15 -10.61
N ASN A 144 -9.55 19.90 -10.35
CA ASN A 144 -8.70 19.01 -11.10
C ASN A 144 -7.78 18.23 -10.17
N PHE A 145 -7.51 16.99 -10.50
CA PHE A 145 -6.56 16.11 -9.81
C PHE A 145 -5.66 15.38 -10.81
N ASP A 146 -5.50 15.96 -12.01
CA ASP A 146 -4.55 15.46 -13.00
C ASP A 146 -3.15 15.92 -12.64
N TYR A 147 -2.19 15.04 -12.82
CA TYR A 147 -0.77 15.30 -12.66
C TYR A 147 -0.04 14.98 -13.96
N GLU A 148 0.78 15.91 -14.40
CA GLU A 148 1.69 15.78 -15.52
C GLU A 148 3.05 16.36 -15.13
N GLU A 149 4.10 15.56 -15.27
CA GLU A 149 5.47 15.92 -14.88
C GLU A 149 5.93 17.20 -15.59
N GLY A 150 6.51 18.13 -14.82
CA GLY A 150 7.07 19.38 -15.34
C GLY A 150 6.06 20.49 -15.69
N THR A 151 4.77 20.30 -15.40
CA THR A 151 3.74 21.33 -15.67
C THR A 151 3.62 22.39 -14.58
N LEU A 152 4.04 22.07 -13.35
CA LEU A 152 3.98 22.96 -12.19
C LEU A 152 5.34 22.92 -11.46
N ASP A 153 5.61 23.95 -10.68
CA ASP A 153 6.74 23.93 -9.72
C ASP A 153 6.45 22.97 -8.55
N GLU A 154 7.51 22.60 -7.83
CA GLU A 154 7.43 21.57 -6.79
C GLU A 154 6.42 21.93 -5.68
N GLU A 155 6.38 23.19 -5.22
CA GLU A 155 5.47 23.64 -4.17
C GLU A 155 4.01 23.55 -4.63
N SER A 156 3.70 24.00 -5.83
CA SER A 156 2.36 23.93 -6.43
C SER A 156 1.89 22.51 -6.65
N VAL A 157 2.79 21.61 -7.06
CA VAL A 157 2.50 20.17 -7.21
C VAL A 157 2.15 19.56 -5.85
N MET A 158 2.96 19.81 -4.82
CA MET A 158 2.70 19.29 -3.48
C MET A 158 1.36 19.80 -2.94
N GLU A 159 1.08 21.11 -3.07
CA GLU A 159 -0.19 21.67 -2.67
C GLU A 159 -1.37 21.00 -3.39
N LEU A 160 -1.23 20.70 -4.69
CA LEU A 160 -2.30 20.04 -5.46
C LEU A 160 -2.46 18.56 -5.12
N MET A 161 -1.39 17.80 -4.90
CA MET A 161 -1.39 16.34 -4.84
C MET A 161 -1.51 15.76 -3.43
N VAL A 162 -1.16 16.50 -2.37
CA VAL A 162 -1.26 16.02 -0.98
C VAL A 162 -2.36 16.73 -0.20
N GLY A 163 -2.79 16.15 0.92
CA GLY A 163 -3.81 16.71 1.81
C GLY A 163 -5.23 16.67 1.25
N LYS A 164 -5.52 15.88 0.21
CA LYS A 164 -6.87 15.76 -0.37
C LYS A 164 -7.66 14.70 0.38
N GLU A 165 -8.38 15.14 1.40
CA GLU A 165 -9.07 14.27 2.36
C GLU A 165 -10.35 13.65 1.80
N ILE A 166 -10.55 12.39 2.12
CA ILE A 166 -11.82 11.68 2.04
C ILE A 166 -12.12 11.03 3.39
N GLU A 167 -13.40 10.86 3.72
CA GLU A 167 -13.82 10.05 4.85
C GLU A 167 -14.36 8.72 4.32
N VAL A 168 -13.79 7.62 4.80
CA VAL A 168 -14.14 6.26 4.36
C VAL A 168 -14.75 5.50 5.53
N PHE A 169 -15.95 4.99 5.33
CA PHE A 169 -16.58 4.05 6.24
C PHE A 169 -16.63 2.66 5.61
N MET A 170 -16.23 1.66 6.38
CA MET A 170 -16.41 0.24 6.05
C MET A 170 -17.11 -0.46 7.20
N SER A 171 -18.14 -1.26 6.90
CA SER A 171 -18.91 -2.01 7.92
C SER A 171 -18.03 -2.96 8.73
N SER A 172 -16.94 -3.47 8.15
CA SER A 172 -15.97 -4.33 8.84
C SER A 172 -15.14 -3.59 9.91
N ILE A 173 -15.01 -2.26 9.80
CA ILE A 173 -14.28 -1.40 10.75
C ILE A 173 -15.26 -0.77 11.72
N GLY A 174 -16.48 -0.44 11.27
CA GLY A 174 -17.56 0.08 12.10
C GLY A 174 -17.47 1.56 12.44
N GLN A 175 -16.44 2.27 11.94
CA GLN A 175 -16.29 3.73 12.12
C GLN A 175 -15.66 4.36 10.88
N PRO A 176 -15.97 5.65 10.59
CA PRO A 176 -15.33 6.38 9.51
C PRO A 176 -13.87 6.69 9.86
N ILE A 177 -13.01 6.65 8.83
CA ILE A 177 -11.58 6.96 8.91
C ILE A 177 -11.27 8.00 7.84
N VAL A 178 -10.45 8.99 8.19
CA VAL A 178 -9.94 9.96 7.20
C VAL A 178 -8.75 9.34 6.48
N GLU A 179 -8.84 9.37 5.15
CA GLU A 179 -7.82 8.91 4.21
C GLU A 179 -7.54 10.02 3.19
N TYR A 180 -6.49 9.87 2.39
CA TYR A 180 -6.06 10.89 1.44
C TYR A 180 -5.99 10.31 0.03
N LEU A 181 -6.33 11.11 -0.97
CA LEU A 181 -6.24 10.70 -2.36
C LEU A 181 -4.77 10.50 -2.77
N VAL A 182 -4.49 9.39 -3.45
CA VAL A 182 -3.18 9.06 -4.03
C VAL A 182 -3.26 9.23 -5.54
N ASN A 183 -2.57 10.24 -6.10
CA ASN A 183 -2.35 10.31 -7.54
C ASN A 183 -1.16 9.41 -7.89
N PHE A 184 -1.39 8.33 -8.64
CA PHE A 184 -0.34 7.34 -8.94
C PHE A 184 0.75 7.89 -9.84
N ASN A 185 0.45 8.81 -10.77
CA ASN A 185 1.48 9.41 -11.62
C ASN A 185 2.44 10.27 -10.78
N PHE A 186 1.90 11.07 -9.86
CA PHE A 186 2.69 11.82 -8.90
C PHE A 186 3.49 10.90 -7.97
N PHE A 187 2.86 9.81 -7.47
CA PHE A 187 3.56 8.86 -6.61
C PHE A 187 4.73 8.17 -7.31
N ILE A 188 4.60 7.87 -8.60
CA ILE A 188 5.69 7.30 -9.41
C ILE A 188 6.89 8.28 -9.44
N ASP A 189 6.63 9.57 -9.65
CA ASP A 189 7.71 10.56 -9.76
C ASP A 189 8.36 10.83 -8.41
N ILE A 190 7.59 10.92 -7.32
CA ILE A 190 8.16 10.95 -5.97
C ILE A 190 9.05 9.72 -5.71
N MET A 191 8.60 8.51 -6.05
CA MET A 191 9.39 7.30 -5.82
C MET A 191 10.70 7.28 -6.63
N LYS A 192 10.73 7.91 -7.82
CA LYS A 192 11.98 8.10 -8.59
C LYS A 192 13.01 8.94 -7.83
N GLU A 193 12.59 9.99 -7.10
CA GLU A 193 13.50 10.80 -6.27
C GLU A 193 14.22 9.97 -5.20
N TYR A 194 13.60 8.86 -4.76
CA TYR A 194 14.16 7.92 -3.77
C TYR A 194 14.83 6.70 -4.38
N GLY A 195 15.08 6.69 -5.71
CA GLY A 195 15.80 5.64 -6.41
C GLY A 195 14.96 4.42 -6.75
N PHE A 196 13.67 4.60 -7.00
CA PHE A 196 12.76 3.53 -7.43
C PHE A 196 12.21 3.79 -8.82
N GLU A 197 12.07 2.75 -9.60
CA GLU A 197 11.36 2.77 -10.87
C GLU A 197 10.14 1.86 -10.82
N LEU A 198 9.07 2.29 -11.50
CA LEU A 198 7.89 1.44 -11.67
C LEU A 198 8.31 0.20 -12.47
N HIS A 199 8.03 -0.99 -11.93
CA HIS A 199 8.48 -2.24 -12.48
C HIS A 199 7.36 -2.98 -13.21
N ASP A 200 7.58 -3.25 -14.50
CA ASP A 200 6.71 -4.10 -15.29
C ASP A 200 6.93 -5.57 -14.92
N LEU A 201 5.88 -6.24 -14.48
CA LEU A 201 5.94 -7.66 -14.20
C LEU A 201 6.09 -8.45 -15.52
N PRO A 202 6.92 -9.48 -15.54
CA PRO A 202 7.00 -10.37 -16.69
C PRO A 202 5.63 -10.99 -16.95
N LYS A 203 5.29 -11.13 -18.24
CA LYS A 203 4.06 -11.80 -18.67
C LYS A 203 3.97 -13.15 -17.98
N PHE A 204 2.91 -13.39 -17.21
CA PHE A 204 2.66 -14.72 -16.67
C PHE A 204 2.36 -15.68 -17.82
N ASN A 205 3.36 -16.46 -18.21
CA ASN A 205 3.24 -17.46 -19.25
C ASN A 205 2.49 -18.69 -18.68
N ARG A 206 1.18 -18.56 -18.53
CA ARG A 206 0.29 -19.68 -18.21
C ARG A 206 -0.76 -19.78 -19.30
N GLY A 207 -0.37 -20.37 -20.44
CA GLY A 207 -1.29 -20.67 -21.52
C GLY A 207 -1.91 -19.41 -22.17
N GLU A 208 -3.23 -19.40 -22.33
CA GLU A 208 -4.00 -18.38 -23.03
C GLU A 208 -4.35 -17.13 -22.19
N TYR A 209 -3.85 -17.03 -20.94
CA TYR A 209 -4.20 -15.92 -20.05
C TYR A 209 -3.58 -14.60 -20.46
N ASN A 210 -4.39 -13.53 -20.43
CA ASN A 210 -3.88 -12.19 -20.60
C ASN A 210 -2.98 -11.82 -19.40
N PRO A 211 -1.70 -11.50 -19.64
CA PRO A 211 -0.80 -11.11 -18.57
C PRO A 211 -1.20 -9.73 -18.01
N ILE A 212 -1.04 -9.56 -16.73
CA ILE A 212 -1.03 -8.23 -16.13
C ILE A 212 0.17 -7.49 -16.70
N ARG A 213 -0.06 -6.42 -17.46
CA ARG A 213 0.97 -5.70 -18.22
C ARG A 213 1.40 -4.40 -17.55
N ASP A 214 0.51 -3.79 -16.79
CA ASP A 214 0.74 -2.52 -16.14
C ASP A 214 0.79 -2.72 -14.63
N PRO A 215 1.90 -2.41 -13.94
CA PRO A 215 2.00 -2.51 -12.49
C PRO A 215 1.02 -1.60 -11.73
N LYS A 216 0.37 -0.63 -12.40
CA LYS A 216 -0.70 0.21 -11.84
C LYS A 216 -2.11 -0.37 -12.03
N ASN A 217 -2.23 -1.60 -12.53
CA ASN A 217 -3.54 -2.19 -12.80
C ASN A 217 -4.43 -2.27 -11.56
N SER A 218 -5.71 -2.07 -11.78
CA SER A 218 -6.71 -2.15 -10.73
C SER A 218 -7.01 -3.59 -10.32
N PHE A 219 -7.62 -3.76 -9.15
CA PHE A 219 -8.09 -5.07 -8.68
C PHE A 219 -9.13 -5.71 -9.61
N SER A 220 -9.84 -4.95 -10.45
CA SER A 220 -10.72 -5.52 -11.47
C SER A 220 -10.00 -6.46 -12.43
N GLU A 221 -8.77 -6.12 -12.84
CA GLU A 221 -7.96 -6.99 -13.69
C GLU A 221 -7.49 -8.26 -12.98
N ILE A 222 -7.22 -8.17 -11.66
CA ILE A 222 -6.92 -9.36 -10.86
C ILE A 222 -8.15 -10.29 -10.79
N ILE A 223 -9.35 -9.73 -10.69
CA ILE A 223 -10.60 -10.51 -10.70
C ILE A 223 -10.77 -11.20 -12.05
N GLU A 224 -10.58 -10.49 -13.16
CA GLU A 224 -10.66 -11.05 -14.52
C GLU A 224 -9.60 -12.14 -14.74
N LEU A 225 -8.36 -11.91 -14.29
CA LEU A 225 -7.30 -12.91 -14.33
C LEU A 225 -7.66 -14.16 -13.53
N THR A 226 -8.26 -13.98 -12.34
CA THR A 226 -8.72 -15.09 -11.50
C THR A 226 -9.78 -15.93 -12.22
N ASP A 227 -10.67 -15.28 -12.99
CA ASP A 227 -11.69 -15.98 -13.77
C ASP A 227 -11.07 -16.84 -14.89
N SER A 228 -10.12 -16.27 -15.62
CA SER A 228 -9.45 -17.03 -16.68
C SER A 228 -8.62 -18.22 -16.14
N ILE A 229 -8.01 -18.08 -14.95
CA ILE A 229 -7.36 -19.19 -14.25
C ILE A 229 -8.40 -20.24 -13.83
N ARG A 230 -9.57 -19.80 -13.34
CA ARG A 230 -10.66 -20.68 -12.90
C ARG A 230 -11.18 -21.58 -14.00
N GLU A 231 -11.36 -21.06 -15.21
CA GLU A 231 -11.91 -21.85 -16.32
C GLU A 231 -11.01 -23.03 -16.69
N ASN A 232 -9.73 -22.96 -16.41
CA ASN A 232 -8.72 -23.90 -16.87
C ASN A 232 -8.03 -24.72 -15.76
N ASP A 233 -8.15 -24.34 -14.47
CA ASP A 233 -7.51 -25.02 -13.35
C ASP A 233 -8.51 -25.54 -12.32
N LYS A 234 -8.87 -26.84 -12.44
CA LYS A 234 -9.80 -27.51 -11.53
C LYS A 234 -9.32 -27.58 -10.07
N GLU A 235 -8.00 -27.60 -9.84
CA GLU A 235 -7.43 -27.63 -8.49
C GLU A 235 -7.53 -26.25 -7.83
N PHE A 236 -7.28 -25.20 -8.59
CA PHE A 236 -7.50 -23.82 -8.13
C PHE A 236 -8.96 -23.58 -7.78
N ILE A 237 -9.89 -24.03 -8.64
CA ILE A 237 -11.33 -23.96 -8.37
C ILE A 237 -11.69 -24.62 -7.05
N LYS A 238 -11.18 -25.83 -6.81
CA LYS A 238 -11.49 -26.60 -5.60
C LYS A 238 -10.98 -25.90 -4.33
N LYS A 239 -9.79 -25.28 -4.39
CA LYS A 239 -9.18 -24.56 -3.27
C LYS A 239 -9.86 -23.20 -2.99
N THR A 240 -10.33 -22.52 -4.03
CA THR A 240 -10.85 -21.16 -3.91
C THR A 240 -12.38 -21.08 -3.90
N ARG A 241 -13.09 -22.16 -4.15
CA ARG A 241 -14.56 -22.22 -4.32
C ARG A 241 -15.37 -21.57 -3.19
N ASN A 242 -14.82 -21.54 -1.97
CA ASN A 242 -15.45 -20.93 -0.80
C ASN A 242 -14.71 -19.64 -0.37
N SER A 243 -13.81 -19.10 -1.18
CA SER A 243 -13.11 -17.87 -0.84
C SER A 243 -14.00 -16.65 -1.03
N ASP A 244 -13.75 -15.61 -0.25
CA ASP A 244 -14.50 -14.34 -0.35
C ASP A 244 -14.31 -13.64 -1.72
N LEU A 245 -13.28 -14.02 -2.48
CA LEU A 245 -13.04 -13.54 -3.84
C LEU A 245 -14.24 -13.81 -4.78
N TYR A 246 -14.89 -14.96 -4.62
CA TYR A 246 -16.10 -15.27 -5.40
C TYR A 246 -17.31 -14.43 -5.00
N LYS A 247 -17.44 -14.12 -3.71
CA LYS A 247 -18.49 -13.22 -3.22
C LYS A 247 -18.32 -11.82 -3.79
N VAL A 248 -17.06 -11.36 -3.90
CA VAL A 248 -16.73 -10.05 -4.50
C VAL A 248 -17.16 -10.00 -5.98
N LYS A 249 -16.88 -11.06 -6.74
CA LYS A 249 -17.25 -11.14 -8.15
C LYS A 249 -18.76 -11.15 -8.37
N ASP A 250 -19.49 -11.91 -7.57
CA ASP A 250 -20.93 -12.09 -7.70
C ASP A 250 -21.72 -10.86 -7.18
N SER A 251 -21.05 -9.90 -6.52
CA SER A 251 -21.64 -8.65 -6.07
C SER A 251 -21.07 -7.46 -6.86
N MET A 252 -21.96 -6.76 -7.56
CA MET A 252 -21.61 -5.56 -8.31
C MET A 252 -21.06 -4.46 -7.39
N GLU A 253 -21.57 -4.37 -6.16
CA GLU A 253 -21.16 -3.42 -5.15
C GLU A 253 -19.73 -3.65 -4.70
N TYR A 254 -19.37 -4.88 -4.35
CA TYR A 254 -18.00 -5.23 -3.95
C TYR A 254 -17.02 -5.12 -5.11
N SER A 255 -17.42 -5.53 -6.32
CA SER A 255 -16.59 -5.38 -7.52
C SER A 255 -16.27 -3.91 -7.80
N ARG A 256 -17.27 -3.02 -7.69
CA ARG A 256 -17.08 -1.57 -7.85
C ARG A 256 -16.12 -1.00 -6.81
N LEU A 257 -16.24 -1.41 -5.54
CA LEU A 257 -15.33 -0.99 -4.48
C LEU A 257 -13.89 -1.46 -4.73
N CYS A 258 -13.72 -2.74 -5.07
CA CYS A 258 -12.41 -3.30 -5.38
C CYS A 258 -11.74 -2.59 -6.56
N SER A 259 -12.52 -2.19 -7.58
CA SER A 259 -12.01 -1.51 -8.77
C SER A 259 -11.44 -0.11 -8.50
N LEU A 260 -11.74 0.50 -7.35
CA LEU A 260 -11.13 1.76 -6.93
C LEU A 260 -9.68 1.59 -6.49
N ASN A 261 -9.25 0.38 -6.18
CA ASN A 261 -7.89 0.11 -5.73
C ASN A 261 -6.97 -0.24 -6.90
N ASN A 262 -5.71 0.15 -6.75
CA ASN A 262 -4.62 -0.31 -7.58
C ASN A 262 -3.59 -1.04 -6.71
N TRP A 263 -2.85 -1.95 -7.35
CA TRP A 263 -1.61 -2.50 -6.82
C TRP A 263 -0.43 -1.93 -7.62
N PHE A 264 0.74 -1.93 -7.02
CA PHE A 264 1.95 -1.42 -7.64
C PHE A 264 3.17 -2.25 -7.25
N VAL A 265 4.17 -2.23 -8.12
CA VAL A 265 5.49 -2.79 -7.89
C VAL A 265 6.52 -1.77 -8.34
N PHE A 266 7.39 -1.36 -7.43
CA PHE A 266 8.57 -0.56 -7.73
C PHE A 266 9.82 -1.40 -7.52
N LYS A 267 10.82 -1.22 -8.37
CA LYS A 267 12.16 -1.80 -8.21
C LYS A 267 13.11 -0.70 -7.77
N LYS A 268 13.92 -0.96 -6.74
CA LYS A 268 15.02 -0.08 -6.34
C LYS A 268 16.20 -0.28 -7.29
N ILE A 269 16.73 0.83 -7.83
CA ILE A 269 17.86 0.89 -8.77
C ILE A 269 19.12 1.43 -8.11
#